data_f1cde0a005db7ca14eec67545f85822a
#
_entry.id   f1cde0a005db7ca14eec67545f85822a
#
_cell.length_a   1.000
_cell.length_b   1.000
_cell.length_c   1.000
_cell.angle_alpha   90.00
_cell.angle_beta   90.00
_cell.angle_gamma   90.00
#
_symmetry.space_group_name_H-M   'P 1'
#
loop_
_entity.id
_entity.type
_entity.pdbx_description
1 polymer ?
#
loop_
_entity_poly.entity_id
_entity_poly.type
_entity_poly.pdbx_seq_one_letter_code
_entity_poly.pdbx_strand_id
1 'polypeptide(L)'
;GCAPVNIIEGDRIFLGSNKGGVTKKHPIELTALDIDYLSQFDLIHTSIFSYIDPQLQKLSSAGLRVSYDFSNQFDETRHRELCPHLWCACLSSSERSYEENCELINQIVKFGCPNVVLTRGTDGAMVYLNGKLYEQSPYLVAATDTMGAGDSFITAFLTSYLDMDRYCRDFPIQKGGAGLLRQDDAREVAVRISMHKAAVFAASTCQQDGSFGYGHKKG
;
A
#
# COMPACT_ATOMS: atom_id res chain seq x y z
N GLY A 1 -15.40 10.31 -7.05
CA GLY A 1 -15.23 11.31 -5.99
C GLY A 1 -14.57 12.56 -6.56
N CYS A 2 -14.72 13.67 -5.86
CA CYS A 2 -14.04 14.91 -6.17
C CYS A 2 -13.51 15.52 -4.86
N ALA A 3 -12.25 15.89 -4.84
CA ALA A 3 -11.61 16.55 -3.71
C ALA A 3 -10.83 17.77 -4.23
N PRO A 4 -11.32 19.00 -4.01
CA PRO A 4 -10.57 20.20 -4.33
C PRO A 4 -9.37 20.36 -3.41
N VAL A 5 -8.26 20.79 -3.96
CA VAL A 5 -7.01 20.99 -3.24
C VAL A 5 -6.42 22.37 -3.55
N ASN A 6 -5.73 22.97 -2.59
CA ASN A 6 -4.80 24.07 -2.80
C ASN A 6 -3.37 23.56 -2.76
N ILE A 7 -2.50 24.17 -3.54
CA ILE A 7 -1.05 23.90 -3.48
C ILE A 7 -0.42 25.09 -2.75
N ILE A 8 0.24 24.83 -1.62
CA ILE A 8 1.00 25.81 -0.84
C ILE A 8 2.41 25.27 -0.68
N GLU A 9 3.40 25.97 -1.21
CA GLU A 9 4.83 25.59 -1.16
C GLU A 9 5.12 24.16 -1.67
N GLY A 10 4.36 23.68 -2.67
CA GLY A 10 4.49 22.34 -3.23
C GLY A 10 3.67 21.25 -2.51
N ASP A 11 3.13 21.54 -1.34
CA ASP A 11 2.24 20.65 -0.62
C ASP A 11 0.77 20.89 -0.92
N ARG A 12 -0.03 19.84 -0.91
CA ARG A 12 -1.47 19.91 -1.14
C ARG A 12 -2.26 19.94 0.15
N ILE A 13 -3.05 21.01 0.29
CA ILE A 13 -4.06 21.11 1.35
C ILE A 13 -5.41 20.75 0.76
N PHE A 14 -6.00 19.66 1.26
CA PHE A 14 -7.35 19.26 0.89
C PHE A 14 -8.39 20.23 1.48
N LEU A 15 -9.16 20.88 0.62
CA LEU A 15 -10.22 21.81 1.05
C LEU A 15 -11.51 21.09 1.40
N GLY A 16 -11.62 19.81 1.08
CA GLY A 16 -12.77 18.98 1.33
C GLY A 16 -12.87 17.84 0.32
N SER A 17 -13.93 17.04 0.43
CA SER A 17 -14.25 16.03 -0.58
C SER A 17 -15.74 15.74 -0.56
N ASN A 18 -16.29 15.18 -1.64
CA ASN A 18 -17.64 14.64 -1.65
C ASN A 18 -17.75 13.26 -0.95
N LYS A 19 -16.67 12.86 -0.25
CA LYS A 19 -16.61 11.66 0.59
C LYS A 19 -17.14 10.40 -0.13
N GLY A 20 -16.65 10.13 -1.36
CA GLY A 20 -16.98 8.92 -2.11
C GLY A 20 -18.21 9.00 -3.01
N GLY A 21 -19.04 10.04 -2.88
CA GLY A 21 -20.18 10.22 -3.78
C GLY A 21 -21.15 9.03 -3.78
N VAL A 22 -21.35 8.41 -4.96
CA VAL A 22 -22.29 7.29 -5.14
C VAL A 22 -21.87 6.06 -4.34
N THR A 23 -20.60 5.71 -4.31
CA THR A 23 -20.10 4.51 -3.61
C THR A 23 -20.32 4.56 -2.10
N LYS A 24 -20.38 5.76 -1.50
CA LYS A 24 -20.75 5.91 -0.10
C LYS A 24 -22.23 5.65 0.15
N LYS A 25 -23.10 6.08 -0.78
CA LYS A 25 -24.55 5.91 -0.64
C LYS A 25 -25.02 4.51 -1.02
N HIS A 26 -24.32 3.92 -1.98
CA HIS A 26 -24.59 2.60 -2.55
C HIS A 26 -23.27 1.82 -2.60
N PRO A 27 -22.80 1.27 -1.47
CA PRO A 27 -21.61 0.45 -1.42
C PRO A 27 -21.72 -0.74 -2.39
N ILE A 28 -20.57 -1.17 -2.91
CA ILE A 28 -20.52 -2.35 -3.77
C ILE A 28 -20.84 -3.58 -2.93
N GLU A 29 -21.82 -4.36 -3.36
CA GLU A 29 -22.11 -5.67 -2.81
C GLU A 29 -21.58 -6.73 -3.78
N LEU A 30 -20.61 -7.52 -3.31
CA LEU A 30 -19.98 -8.55 -4.13
C LEU A 30 -20.90 -9.78 -4.21
N THR A 31 -21.18 -10.23 -5.43
CA THR A 31 -21.88 -11.48 -5.72
C THR A 31 -20.90 -12.66 -5.77
N ALA A 32 -21.42 -13.89 -5.93
CA ALA A 32 -20.57 -15.06 -6.16
C ALA A 32 -19.78 -14.96 -7.47
N LEU A 33 -20.37 -14.36 -8.50
CA LEU A 33 -19.71 -14.13 -9.79
C LEU A 33 -18.55 -13.12 -9.67
N ASP A 34 -18.72 -12.09 -8.83
CA ASP A 34 -17.64 -11.13 -8.57
C ASP A 34 -16.48 -11.81 -7.84
N ILE A 35 -16.76 -12.70 -6.88
CA ILE A 35 -15.73 -13.46 -6.17
C ILE A 35 -14.99 -14.40 -7.13
N ASP A 36 -15.70 -15.09 -8.02
CA ASP A 36 -15.09 -15.95 -9.04
C ASP A 36 -14.20 -15.13 -9.98
N TYR A 37 -14.67 -13.97 -10.44
CA TYR A 37 -13.86 -13.06 -11.25
C TYR A 37 -12.61 -12.59 -10.49
N LEU A 38 -12.75 -12.16 -9.24
CA LEU A 38 -11.67 -11.66 -8.41
C LEU A 38 -10.63 -12.75 -8.08
N SER A 39 -11.03 -14.02 -8.08
CA SER A 39 -10.13 -15.15 -7.82
C SER A 39 -9.05 -15.36 -8.89
N GLN A 40 -9.18 -14.72 -10.04
CA GLN A 40 -8.20 -14.75 -11.14
C GLN A 40 -7.00 -13.83 -10.88
N PHE A 41 -7.04 -12.98 -9.85
CA PHE A 41 -6.00 -12.01 -9.53
C PHE A 41 -5.18 -12.45 -8.30
N ASP A 42 -3.89 -12.13 -8.29
CA ASP A 42 -3.00 -12.46 -7.18
C ASP A 42 -3.27 -11.60 -5.93
N LEU A 43 -3.80 -10.40 -6.12
CA LEU A 43 -4.09 -9.43 -5.07
C LEU A 43 -5.24 -8.52 -5.45
N ILE A 44 -6.10 -8.23 -4.51
CA ILE A 44 -7.14 -7.21 -4.60
C ILE A 44 -6.70 -6.03 -3.77
N HIS A 45 -6.57 -4.85 -4.39
CA HIS A 45 -6.27 -3.61 -3.68
C HIS A 45 -7.52 -2.76 -3.53
N THR A 46 -7.74 -2.25 -2.32
CA THR A 46 -8.85 -1.36 -1.99
C THR A 46 -8.45 -0.35 -0.93
N SER A 47 -9.34 0.56 -0.56
CA SER A 47 -9.03 1.61 0.41
C SER A 47 -10.23 1.97 1.26
N ILE A 48 -9.96 2.72 2.33
CA ILE A 48 -10.95 3.31 3.22
C ILE A 48 -12.00 4.15 2.47
N PHE A 49 -11.66 4.69 1.31
CA PHE A 49 -12.55 5.52 0.49
C PHE A 49 -13.41 4.72 -0.50
N SER A 50 -13.21 3.41 -0.56
CA SER A 50 -13.98 2.51 -1.44
C SER A 50 -15.29 2.05 -0.83
N TYR A 51 -15.47 2.20 0.50
CA TYR A 51 -16.66 1.79 1.25
C TYR A 51 -17.00 0.31 1.10
N ILE A 52 -15.98 -0.54 0.96
CA ILE A 52 -16.11 -1.99 0.75
C ILE A 52 -15.88 -2.81 2.03
N ASP A 53 -15.67 -2.16 3.16
CA ASP A 53 -15.36 -2.81 4.44
C ASP A 53 -16.25 -4.01 4.78
N PRO A 54 -17.59 -3.95 4.58
CA PRO A 54 -18.47 -5.08 4.87
C PRO A 54 -18.21 -6.32 4.00
N GLN A 55 -17.46 -6.18 2.90
CA GLN A 55 -17.16 -7.28 1.98
C GLN A 55 -15.80 -7.94 2.26
N LEU A 56 -14.95 -7.34 3.12
CA LEU A 56 -13.58 -7.84 3.35
C LEU A 56 -13.57 -9.25 3.93
N GLN A 57 -14.47 -9.55 4.87
CA GLN A 57 -14.61 -10.89 5.41
C GLN A 57 -14.97 -11.91 4.32
N LYS A 58 -15.85 -11.54 3.39
CA LYS A 58 -16.25 -12.40 2.28
C LYS A 58 -15.08 -12.70 1.35
N LEU A 59 -14.27 -11.68 1.02
CA LEU A 59 -13.07 -11.83 0.21
C LEU A 59 -12.05 -12.76 0.90
N SER A 60 -11.74 -12.51 2.17
CA SER A 60 -10.78 -13.33 2.92
C SER A 60 -11.27 -14.76 3.12
N SER A 61 -12.57 -14.97 3.36
CA SER A 61 -13.18 -16.31 3.49
C SER A 61 -13.14 -17.10 2.19
N ALA A 62 -13.11 -16.42 1.05
CA ALA A 62 -12.88 -17.02 -0.27
C ALA A 62 -11.39 -17.28 -0.57
N GLY A 63 -10.48 -17.04 0.38
CA GLY A 63 -9.04 -17.24 0.22
C GLY A 63 -8.34 -16.17 -0.61
N LEU A 64 -8.99 -15.05 -0.89
CA LEU A 64 -8.43 -13.97 -1.69
C LEU A 64 -7.51 -13.09 -0.83
N ARG A 65 -6.37 -12.70 -1.40
CA ARG A 65 -5.49 -11.72 -0.75
C ARG A 65 -6.02 -10.32 -0.96
N VAL A 66 -6.15 -9.57 0.14
CA VAL A 66 -6.61 -8.18 0.10
C VAL A 66 -5.53 -7.27 0.68
N SER A 67 -5.12 -6.25 -0.06
CA SER A 67 -4.42 -5.09 0.48
C SER A 67 -5.41 -3.95 0.66
N TYR A 68 -5.31 -3.27 1.79
CA TYR A 68 -6.22 -2.19 2.15
C TYR A 68 -5.44 -0.94 2.56
N ASP A 69 -5.72 0.16 1.89
CA ASP A 69 -5.13 1.45 2.21
C ASP A 69 -6.02 2.20 3.22
N PHE A 70 -5.52 2.31 4.44
CA PHE A 70 -6.12 3.10 5.52
C PHE A 70 -5.81 4.60 5.38
N SER A 71 -4.96 4.99 4.42
CA SER A 71 -4.48 6.36 4.29
C SER A 71 -3.83 6.85 5.60
N ASN A 72 -4.15 8.05 6.04
CA ASN A 72 -3.72 8.60 7.33
C ASN A 72 -4.78 8.43 8.45
N GLN A 73 -5.66 7.44 8.34
CA GLN A 73 -6.70 7.18 9.33
C GLN A 73 -6.23 6.14 10.35
N PHE A 74 -6.05 6.57 11.59
CA PHE A 74 -5.49 5.75 12.68
C PHE A 74 -6.58 5.36 13.70
N ASP A 75 -7.73 4.89 13.21
CA ASP A 75 -8.84 4.40 14.04
C ASP A 75 -8.57 2.96 14.47
N GLU A 76 -8.23 2.79 15.75
CA GLU A 76 -7.91 1.48 16.33
C GLU A 76 -9.08 0.49 16.23
N THR A 77 -10.31 0.95 16.43
CA THR A 77 -11.50 0.09 16.33
C THR A 77 -11.62 -0.50 14.93
N ARG A 78 -11.49 0.35 13.93
CA ARG A 78 -11.53 -0.06 12.52
C ARG A 78 -10.35 -0.99 12.16
N HIS A 79 -9.14 -0.69 12.63
CA HIS A 79 -8.00 -1.58 12.44
C HIS A 79 -8.26 -2.96 13.03
N ARG A 80 -8.78 -3.03 14.25
CA ARG A 80 -9.11 -4.29 14.93
C ARG A 80 -10.16 -5.12 14.19
N GLU A 81 -11.14 -4.46 13.59
CA GLU A 81 -12.20 -5.12 12.82
C GLU A 81 -11.71 -5.63 11.46
N LEU A 82 -10.89 -4.85 10.75
CA LEU A 82 -10.55 -5.14 9.36
C LEU A 82 -9.26 -5.95 9.20
N CYS A 83 -8.24 -5.74 10.06
CA CYS A 83 -6.94 -6.39 9.94
C CYS A 83 -6.98 -7.92 9.83
N PRO A 84 -7.89 -8.66 10.53
CA PRO A 84 -7.99 -10.11 10.39
C PRO A 84 -8.36 -10.59 8.97
N HIS A 85 -8.89 -9.69 8.14
CA HIS A 85 -9.32 -9.99 6.77
C HIS A 85 -8.34 -9.54 5.70
N LEU A 86 -7.21 -8.95 6.11
CA LEU A 86 -6.23 -8.36 5.20
C LEU A 86 -4.98 -9.23 5.07
N TRP A 87 -4.46 -9.28 3.86
CA TRP A 87 -3.11 -9.77 3.61
C TRP A 87 -2.07 -8.67 3.84
N CYS A 88 -2.40 -7.40 3.52
CA CYS A 88 -1.50 -6.27 3.71
C CYS A 88 -2.28 -5.00 4.07
N ALA A 89 -1.87 -4.31 5.13
CA ALA A 89 -2.34 -2.99 5.48
C ALA A 89 -1.37 -1.93 4.93
N CYS A 90 -1.91 -0.93 4.23
CA CYS A 90 -1.16 0.22 3.76
C CYS A 90 -1.57 1.45 4.56
N LEU A 91 -0.60 2.26 4.99
CA LEU A 91 -0.83 3.47 5.79
C LEU A 91 0.10 4.60 5.32
N SER A 92 -0.32 5.83 5.60
CA SER A 92 0.49 7.03 5.37
C SER A 92 0.66 7.79 6.68
N SER A 93 1.91 7.99 7.11
CA SER A 93 2.24 8.54 8.43
C SER A 93 3.51 9.41 8.35
N SER A 94 3.36 10.65 7.88
CA SER A 94 4.46 11.61 7.78
C SER A 94 4.73 12.40 9.05
N GLU A 95 3.79 12.39 10.00
CA GLU A 95 3.86 13.24 11.22
C GLU A 95 4.29 12.48 12.48
N ARG A 96 4.45 11.15 12.39
CA ARG A 96 4.79 10.29 13.53
C ARG A 96 6.29 10.05 13.60
N SER A 97 6.81 9.91 14.83
CA SER A 97 8.19 9.48 15.05
C SER A 97 8.43 8.05 14.55
N TYR A 98 9.69 7.67 14.48
CA TYR A 98 10.08 6.31 14.11
C TYR A 98 9.49 5.27 15.08
N GLU A 99 9.56 5.55 16.37
CA GLU A 99 9.08 4.69 17.45
C GLU A 99 7.55 4.52 17.38
N GLU A 100 6.82 5.61 17.18
CA GLU A 100 5.36 5.58 17.03
C GLU A 100 4.94 4.79 15.78
N ASN A 101 5.72 4.87 14.69
CA ASN A 101 5.49 4.08 13.49
C ASN A 101 5.76 2.59 13.71
N CYS A 102 6.81 2.23 14.47
CA CYS A 102 7.07 0.85 14.87
C CYS A 102 5.93 0.30 15.75
N GLU A 103 5.42 1.10 16.70
CA GLU A 103 4.30 0.71 17.55
C GLU A 103 3.02 0.50 16.72
N LEU A 104 2.73 1.37 15.77
CA LEU A 104 1.59 1.24 14.86
C LEU A 104 1.69 -0.05 14.02
N ILE A 105 2.85 -0.33 13.43
CA ILE A 105 3.08 -1.58 12.69
C ILE A 105 2.83 -2.79 13.58
N ASN A 106 3.40 -2.80 14.80
CA ASN A 106 3.21 -3.89 15.74
C ASN A 106 1.73 -4.06 16.14
N GLN A 107 1.00 -2.97 16.27
CA GLN A 107 -0.43 -2.99 16.58
C GLN A 107 -1.25 -3.62 15.44
N ILE A 108 -1.00 -3.21 14.20
CA ILE A 108 -1.64 -3.78 12.99
C ILE A 108 -1.39 -5.30 12.89
N VAL A 109 -0.14 -5.71 13.13
CA VAL A 109 0.24 -7.14 13.12
C VAL A 109 -0.48 -7.91 14.24
N LYS A 110 -0.56 -7.35 15.44
CA LYS A 110 -1.32 -7.95 16.57
C LYS A 110 -2.81 -8.07 16.27
N PHE A 111 -3.38 -7.18 15.47
CA PHE A 111 -4.78 -7.26 15.03
C PHE A 111 -5.00 -8.29 13.92
N GLY A 112 -3.96 -8.95 13.43
CA GLY A 112 -4.07 -10.08 12.52
C GLY A 112 -3.68 -9.81 11.07
N CYS A 113 -3.24 -8.58 10.72
CA CYS A 113 -2.71 -8.31 9.39
C CYS A 113 -1.21 -8.64 9.35
N PRO A 114 -0.75 -9.63 8.57
CA PRO A 114 0.63 -10.12 8.62
C PRO A 114 1.64 -9.20 7.94
N ASN A 115 1.21 -8.29 7.08
CA ASN A 115 2.08 -7.44 6.29
C ASN A 115 1.61 -5.98 6.36
N VAL A 116 2.57 -5.06 6.43
CA VAL A 116 2.30 -3.62 6.54
C VAL A 116 3.21 -2.85 5.60
N VAL A 117 2.65 -1.91 4.85
CA VAL A 117 3.38 -0.89 4.08
C VAL A 117 3.03 0.47 4.68
N LEU A 118 4.03 1.19 5.16
CA LEU A 118 3.86 2.50 5.78
C LEU A 118 4.72 3.52 5.04
N THR A 119 4.09 4.49 4.36
CA THR A 119 4.77 5.62 3.72
C THR A 119 4.90 6.78 4.69
N ARG A 120 6.06 7.46 4.69
CA ARG A 120 6.42 8.53 5.64
C ARG A 120 6.81 9.84 4.96
N GLY A 121 6.30 10.08 3.75
CA GLY A 121 6.63 11.27 2.98
C GLY A 121 8.14 11.40 2.74
N THR A 122 8.75 12.49 3.19
CA THR A 122 10.19 12.76 3.07
C THR A 122 11.08 11.85 3.92
N ASP A 123 10.53 11.06 4.83
CA ASP A 123 11.26 10.07 5.63
C ASP A 123 11.26 8.68 5.00
N GLY A 124 10.69 8.56 3.78
CA GLY A 124 10.69 7.34 3.00
C GLY A 124 9.57 6.38 3.37
N ALA A 125 9.88 5.09 3.54
CA ALA A 125 8.88 4.07 3.83
C ALA A 125 9.42 2.97 4.73
N MET A 126 8.50 2.35 5.47
CA MET A 126 8.73 1.13 6.25
C MET A 126 7.84 0.02 5.71
N VAL A 127 8.37 -1.19 5.60
CA VAL A 127 7.62 -2.38 5.21
C VAL A 127 7.87 -3.49 6.20
N TYR A 128 6.81 -3.98 6.85
CA TYR A 128 6.86 -5.19 7.64
C TYR A 128 6.30 -6.34 6.81
N LEU A 129 7.15 -7.31 6.53
CA LEU A 129 6.79 -8.43 5.66
C LEU A 129 7.56 -9.68 6.05
N ASN A 130 6.88 -10.83 6.04
CA ASN A 130 7.48 -12.12 6.43
C ASN A 130 8.16 -12.09 7.81
N GLY A 131 7.61 -11.35 8.77
CA GLY A 131 8.13 -11.26 10.13
C GLY A 131 9.34 -10.33 10.30
N LYS A 132 9.72 -9.58 9.26
CA LYS A 132 10.85 -8.64 9.29
C LYS A 132 10.42 -7.22 8.93
N LEU A 133 11.05 -6.24 9.57
CA LEU A 133 10.90 -4.83 9.25
C LEU A 133 12.02 -4.40 8.28
N TYR A 134 11.65 -3.69 7.24
CA TYR A 134 12.53 -3.12 6.23
C TYR A 134 12.28 -1.62 6.13
N GLU A 135 13.33 -0.88 5.82
CA GLU A 135 13.28 0.56 5.61
C GLU A 135 13.83 0.93 4.24
N GLN A 136 13.23 1.94 3.63
CA GLN A 136 13.64 2.53 2.37
C GLN A 136 13.69 4.06 2.52
N SER A 137 14.88 4.61 2.35
CA SER A 137 15.03 6.06 2.24
C SER A 137 14.36 6.60 0.97
N PRO A 138 13.83 7.83 0.99
CA PRO A 138 13.22 8.43 -0.19
C PRO A 138 14.30 8.78 -1.23
N TYR A 139 13.90 8.85 -2.50
CA TYR A 139 14.66 9.58 -3.52
C TYR A 139 14.14 11.01 -3.55
N LEU A 140 14.90 11.92 -2.94
CA LEU A 140 14.53 13.33 -2.90
C LEU A 140 14.71 13.95 -4.29
N VAL A 141 13.66 14.58 -4.79
CA VAL A 141 13.61 15.27 -6.07
C VAL A 141 13.03 16.67 -5.87
N ALA A 142 13.28 17.56 -6.82
CA ALA A 142 12.54 18.82 -6.88
C ALA A 142 11.09 18.49 -7.24
N ALA A 143 10.24 18.42 -6.21
CA ALA A 143 8.84 18.04 -6.40
C ALA A 143 8.04 19.17 -7.04
N THR A 144 7.29 18.85 -8.09
CA THR A 144 6.27 19.70 -8.67
C THR A 144 4.95 19.54 -7.90
N ASP A 145 4.65 18.28 -7.52
CA ASP A 145 3.41 17.91 -6.87
C ASP A 145 3.56 16.56 -6.19
N THR A 146 3.31 16.48 -4.90
CA THR A 146 3.45 15.24 -4.12
C THR A 146 2.21 14.33 -4.16
N MET A 147 1.14 14.74 -4.87
CA MET A 147 -0.08 13.94 -4.99
C MET A 147 0.18 12.59 -5.64
N GLY A 148 -0.29 11.53 -4.99
CA GLY A 148 -0.17 10.16 -5.48
C GLY A 148 1.20 9.52 -5.28
N ALA A 149 2.14 10.19 -4.59
CA ALA A 149 3.45 9.59 -4.28
C ALA A 149 3.30 8.33 -3.42
N GLY A 150 2.42 8.38 -2.39
CA GLY A 150 2.09 7.23 -1.55
C GLY A 150 1.44 6.10 -2.36
N ASP A 151 0.43 6.42 -3.16
CA ASP A 151 -0.25 5.45 -4.04
C ASP A 151 0.73 4.81 -5.02
N SER A 152 1.65 5.60 -5.57
CA SER A 152 2.70 5.14 -6.48
C SER A 152 3.66 4.18 -5.79
N PHE A 153 4.09 4.52 -4.56
CA PHE A 153 4.94 3.63 -3.77
C PHE A 153 4.25 2.31 -3.48
N ILE A 154 3.03 2.35 -2.95
CA ILE A 154 2.24 1.16 -2.60
C ILE A 154 2.05 0.27 -3.83
N THR A 155 1.60 0.85 -4.95
CA THR A 155 1.33 0.11 -6.19
C THR A 155 2.59 -0.54 -6.73
N ALA A 156 3.69 0.22 -6.87
CA ALA A 156 4.94 -0.30 -7.40
C ALA A 156 5.58 -1.34 -6.48
N PHE A 157 5.47 -1.16 -5.15
CA PHE A 157 5.93 -2.15 -4.18
C PHE A 157 5.15 -3.46 -4.32
N LEU A 158 3.82 -3.40 -4.22
CA LEU A 158 2.97 -4.59 -4.23
C LEU A 158 3.12 -5.38 -5.54
N THR A 159 3.07 -4.71 -6.69
CA THR A 159 3.22 -5.38 -8.00
C THR A 159 4.61 -5.99 -8.16
N SER A 160 5.67 -5.25 -7.86
CA SER A 160 7.04 -5.76 -7.98
C SER A 160 7.30 -6.92 -7.02
N TYR A 161 6.80 -6.83 -5.77
CA TYR A 161 6.96 -7.89 -4.78
C TYR A 161 6.23 -9.17 -5.18
N LEU A 162 4.99 -9.07 -5.67
CA LEU A 162 4.21 -10.24 -6.11
C LEU A 162 4.87 -10.94 -7.29
N ASP A 163 5.42 -10.20 -8.25
CA ASP A 163 6.15 -10.78 -9.37
C ASP A 163 7.42 -11.50 -8.91
N MET A 164 8.18 -10.89 -8.01
CA MET A 164 9.40 -11.49 -7.45
C MET A 164 9.10 -12.70 -6.57
N ASP A 165 8.05 -12.64 -5.74
CA ASP A 165 7.62 -13.77 -4.89
C ASP A 165 7.15 -14.96 -5.75
N ARG A 166 6.42 -14.69 -6.86
CA ARG A 166 6.05 -15.71 -7.84
C ARG A 166 7.30 -16.35 -8.45
N TYR A 167 8.25 -15.53 -8.89
CA TYR A 167 9.51 -16.03 -9.43
C TYR A 167 10.26 -16.91 -8.43
N CYS A 168 10.36 -16.50 -7.17
CA CYS A 168 11.02 -17.29 -6.11
C CYS A 168 10.30 -18.62 -5.82
N ARG A 169 8.98 -18.70 -6.03
CA ARG A 169 8.21 -19.95 -5.89
C ARG A 169 8.39 -20.91 -7.06
N ASP A 170 8.34 -20.35 -8.27
CA ASP A 170 8.40 -21.14 -9.52
C ASP A 170 9.82 -21.66 -9.78
N PHE A 171 10.82 -20.95 -9.33
CA PHE A 171 12.23 -21.30 -9.45
C PHE A 171 12.90 -21.40 -8.06
N PRO A 172 12.54 -22.42 -7.25
CA PRO A 172 13.10 -22.56 -5.92
C PRO A 172 14.61 -22.78 -6.00
N ILE A 173 15.37 -21.99 -5.26
CA ILE A 173 16.82 -22.12 -5.16
C ILE A 173 17.12 -23.47 -4.51
N GLN A 174 17.82 -24.34 -5.24
CA GLN A 174 18.17 -25.67 -4.77
C GLN A 174 19.08 -25.59 -3.54
N LYS A 175 18.73 -26.36 -2.49
CA LYS A 175 19.59 -26.52 -1.32
C LYS A 175 20.84 -27.28 -1.73
N GLY A 176 22.02 -26.66 -1.65
CA GLY A 176 23.26 -27.41 -1.70
C GLY A 176 24.31 -26.97 -2.70
N GLY A 177 24.80 -25.74 -2.60
CA GLY A 177 26.06 -25.31 -3.19
C GLY A 177 26.68 -24.21 -2.36
N ALA A 178 27.98 -24.27 -2.09
CA ALA A 178 28.70 -23.18 -1.45
C ALA A 178 28.54 -21.92 -2.32
N GLY A 179 27.85 -20.88 -1.83
CA GLY A 179 27.65 -19.61 -2.52
C GLY A 179 26.26 -19.35 -3.07
N LEU A 180 25.29 -20.26 -2.93
CA LEU A 180 23.91 -20.03 -3.35
C LEU A 180 23.09 -19.36 -2.21
N LEU A 181 22.30 -18.33 -2.57
CA LEU A 181 21.37 -17.67 -1.67
C LEU A 181 20.34 -18.70 -1.14
N ARG A 182 20.07 -18.68 0.16
CA ARG A 182 18.95 -19.44 0.72
C ARG A 182 17.64 -18.82 0.26
N GLN A 183 16.57 -19.59 0.26
CA GLN A 183 15.23 -19.10 -0.17
C GLN A 183 14.76 -17.89 0.65
N ASP A 184 15.11 -17.83 1.94
CA ASP A 184 14.79 -16.67 2.79
C ASP A 184 15.62 -15.44 2.39
N ASP A 185 16.89 -15.63 1.98
CA ASP A 185 17.75 -14.56 1.49
C ASP A 185 17.21 -14.00 0.14
N ALA A 186 16.71 -14.88 -0.74
CA ALA A 186 16.09 -14.48 -2.00
C ALA A 186 14.82 -13.65 -1.79
N ARG A 187 13.99 -14.02 -0.81
CA ARG A 187 12.79 -13.24 -0.46
C ARG A 187 13.16 -11.88 0.12
N GLU A 188 14.19 -11.81 0.96
CA GLU A 188 14.68 -10.54 1.49
C GLU A 188 15.17 -9.62 0.35
N VAL A 189 15.93 -10.17 -0.59
CA VAL A 189 16.37 -9.44 -1.79
C VAL A 189 15.17 -8.95 -2.60
N ALA A 190 14.15 -9.79 -2.79
CA ALA A 190 12.92 -9.42 -3.48
C ALA A 190 12.21 -8.22 -2.82
N VAL A 191 12.10 -8.20 -1.47
CA VAL A 191 11.53 -7.07 -0.74
C VAL A 191 12.34 -5.80 -0.98
N ARG A 192 13.67 -5.85 -0.82
CA ARG A 192 14.54 -4.67 -0.99
C ARG A 192 14.51 -4.11 -2.40
N ILE A 193 14.54 -4.97 -3.43
CA ILE A 193 14.41 -4.54 -4.84
C ILE A 193 13.05 -3.88 -5.07
N SER A 194 11.98 -4.45 -4.54
CA SER A 194 10.62 -3.92 -4.71
C SER A 194 10.46 -2.57 -4.02
N MET A 195 11.02 -2.39 -2.83
CA MET A 195 11.02 -1.10 -2.12
C MET A 195 11.83 -0.04 -2.88
N HIS A 196 12.99 -0.42 -3.42
CA HIS A 196 13.81 0.48 -4.23
C HIS A 196 13.05 0.96 -5.49
N LYS A 197 12.45 0.03 -6.25
CA LYS A 197 11.63 0.37 -7.42
C LYS A 197 10.46 1.28 -7.04
N ALA A 198 9.81 1.00 -5.92
CA ALA A 198 8.70 1.79 -5.42
C ALA A 198 9.12 3.22 -5.07
N ALA A 199 10.27 3.39 -4.42
CA ALA A 199 10.80 4.71 -4.08
C ALA A 199 11.18 5.52 -5.33
N VAL A 200 11.77 4.89 -6.35
CA VAL A 200 12.07 5.54 -7.64
C VAL A 200 10.77 5.97 -8.35
N PHE A 201 9.76 5.10 -8.36
CA PHE A 201 8.48 5.41 -9.00
C PHE A 201 7.74 6.55 -8.28
N ALA A 202 7.72 6.53 -6.95
CA ALA A 202 7.14 7.62 -6.16
C ALA A 202 7.85 8.97 -6.41
N ALA A 203 9.18 8.98 -6.49
CA ALA A 203 9.95 10.17 -6.82
C ALA A 203 9.62 10.70 -8.24
N SER A 204 9.48 9.80 -9.21
CA SER A 204 9.05 10.17 -10.57
C SER A 204 7.65 10.78 -10.59
N THR A 205 6.72 10.25 -9.78
CA THR A 205 5.37 10.82 -9.65
C THR A 205 5.41 12.23 -9.11
N CYS A 206 6.27 12.52 -8.13
CA CYS A 206 6.42 13.87 -7.56
C CYS A 206 6.91 14.93 -8.56
N GLN A 207 7.48 14.55 -9.68
CA GLN A 207 7.96 15.46 -10.72
C GLN A 207 6.88 15.84 -11.76
N GLN A 208 5.67 15.33 -11.61
CA GLN A 208 4.56 15.51 -12.55
C GLN A 208 3.46 16.38 -11.93
N ASP A 209 2.76 17.16 -12.77
CA ASP A 209 1.58 17.92 -12.33
C ASP A 209 0.39 16.98 -12.10
N GLY A 210 -0.19 17.03 -10.90
CA GLY A 210 -1.24 16.11 -10.48
C GLY A 210 -0.73 14.68 -10.34
N SER A 211 -1.53 13.79 -9.80
CA SER A 211 -1.19 12.36 -9.85
C SER A 211 -1.01 11.96 -11.31
N PHE A 212 0.14 11.43 -11.66
CA PHE A 212 0.42 10.86 -12.98
C PHE A 212 0.38 11.83 -14.19
N GLY A 213 0.60 13.12 -13.99
CA GLY A 213 0.73 14.08 -15.09
C GLY A 213 -0.59 14.58 -15.69
N TYR A 214 -1.74 14.28 -15.07
CA TYR A 214 -3.07 14.71 -15.54
C TYR A 214 -3.68 15.84 -14.72
N GLY A 215 -2.87 16.58 -13.98
CA GLY A 215 -3.32 17.75 -13.22
C GLY A 215 -3.74 18.90 -14.14
N HIS A 216 -4.93 19.48 -13.87
CA HIS A 216 -5.39 20.68 -14.55
C HIS A 216 -5.51 21.81 -13.55
N LYS A 217 -4.85 22.95 -13.84
CA LYS A 217 -5.09 24.20 -13.10
C LYS A 217 -6.47 24.73 -13.46
N LYS A 218 -7.30 24.98 -12.46
CA LYS A 218 -8.50 25.79 -12.70
C LYS A 218 -8.03 27.22 -12.95
N GLY A 219 -8.34 27.75 -14.14
CA GLY A 219 -8.22 29.17 -14.44
C GLY A 219 -9.22 29.98 -13.65
#